data_deec51dd8d69d26c78d4c53153e4ccd8
#
_entry.id   deec51dd8d69d26c78d4c53153e4ccd8
#
_cell.length_a   1.000
_cell.length_b   1.000
_cell.length_c   1.000
_cell.angle_alpha   90.00
_cell.angle_beta   90.00
_cell.angle_gamma   90.00
#
_symmetry.space_group_name_H-M   'P 1'
#
loop_
_entity.id
_entity.type
_entity.pdbx_description
1 polymer ?
#
loop_
_entity_poly.entity_id
_entity_poly.type
_entity_poly.pdbx_seq_one_letter_code
_entity_poly.pdbx_strand_id
1 'polypeptide(L)'
;MSKIRAAVVGLGGMGFNVHSKHYAADERVELVAFCDIRIERAERARDTYAPNAKVYEDYLELVKDPDIDVVNIATPNFMHAPIAIAALKAGKHVFCEKPDSITVENVLAMKAAAEESGKVLMVMRNNRFVEASSFAKQFIEEGRMGEIYAGRCGWQRRRGIPGKGGWFTTKEESGGGPLIDLGVHMIDLAIWLMGNPTPVAVSGNTFRYFANSNTSDSVHSKFGDAKNAGTFDVEDLAMGMIRFDNGAMLQIEFSWASNIKQENRFVELRGSKAGLTWKDEELELYTEDLGKLVDIAPRFKSVSGHANNLKHFIDVLEKGVEPCFKPQQGVDMVKILTAIYESAETGREVIL
;
A
#
# COMPACT_ATOMS: atom_id res chain seq x y z
N MET A 1 23.83 12.04 16.89
CA MET A 1 23.96 11.01 15.84
C MET A 1 24.02 11.72 14.50
N SER A 2 24.68 11.18 13.48
CA SER A 2 24.59 11.71 12.12
C SER A 2 23.16 11.51 11.60
N LYS A 3 22.66 12.46 10.82
CA LYS A 3 21.34 12.33 10.18
C LYS A 3 21.34 11.19 9.18
N ILE A 4 20.18 10.56 8.98
CA ILE A 4 19.94 9.57 7.92
C ILE A 4 19.83 10.33 6.60
N ARG A 5 20.72 10.02 5.64
CA ARG A 5 20.78 10.66 4.34
C ARG A 5 19.84 9.97 3.37
N ALA A 6 18.71 10.62 3.05
CA ALA A 6 17.64 10.05 2.24
C ALA A 6 17.59 10.65 0.84
N ALA A 7 17.32 9.80 -0.14
CA ALA A 7 16.99 10.17 -1.51
C ALA A 7 15.54 9.79 -1.84
N VAL A 8 14.86 10.59 -2.67
CA VAL A 8 13.50 10.29 -3.16
C VAL A 8 13.53 10.08 -4.67
N VAL A 9 13.03 8.94 -5.13
CA VAL A 9 12.92 8.55 -6.54
C VAL A 9 11.45 8.52 -6.95
N GLY A 10 11.09 9.29 -7.98
CA GLY A 10 9.71 9.51 -8.40
C GLY A 10 9.07 10.67 -7.66
N LEU A 11 8.97 11.83 -8.34
CA LEU A 11 8.49 13.09 -7.77
C LEU A 11 7.14 13.53 -8.35
N GLY A 12 6.28 12.54 -8.56
CA GLY A 12 4.85 12.74 -8.78
C GLY A 12 4.13 13.20 -7.51
N GLY A 13 2.81 13.01 -7.46
CA GLY A 13 1.97 13.47 -6.34
C GLY A 13 2.44 12.94 -4.99
N MET A 14 2.71 11.64 -4.85
CA MET A 14 3.15 11.03 -3.59
C MET A 14 4.56 11.42 -3.22
N GLY A 15 5.52 11.27 -4.12
CA GLY A 15 6.93 11.58 -3.84
C GLY A 15 7.14 13.05 -3.45
N PHE A 16 6.48 13.97 -4.14
CA PHE A 16 6.61 15.39 -3.85
C PHE A 16 5.81 15.85 -2.62
N ASN A 17 4.47 15.60 -2.60
CA ASN A 17 3.59 16.19 -1.58
C ASN A 17 3.55 15.40 -0.26
N VAL A 18 3.96 14.12 -0.27
CA VAL A 18 3.89 13.24 0.92
C VAL A 18 5.31 12.91 1.39
N HIS A 19 6.07 12.13 0.61
CA HIS A 19 7.37 11.60 1.08
C HIS A 19 8.39 12.71 1.31
N SER A 20 8.67 13.56 0.32
CA SER A 20 9.64 14.65 0.46
C SER A 20 9.27 15.60 1.59
N LYS A 21 7.97 15.94 1.71
CA LYS A 21 7.45 16.82 2.76
C LYS A 21 7.68 16.23 4.17
N HIS A 22 7.40 14.94 4.36
CA HIS A 22 7.53 14.33 5.68
C HIS A 22 9.00 14.09 6.07
N TYR A 23 9.86 13.71 5.12
CA TYR A 23 11.30 13.60 5.36
C TYR A 23 11.93 14.96 5.66
N ALA A 24 11.55 16.02 4.96
CA ALA A 24 12.04 17.37 5.24
C ALA A 24 11.62 17.89 6.62
N ALA A 25 10.52 17.38 7.17
CA ALA A 25 10.02 17.74 8.50
C ALA A 25 10.60 16.90 9.65
N ASP A 26 11.30 15.79 9.37
CA ASP A 26 11.92 14.94 10.40
C ASP A 26 13.38 15.37 10.63
N GLU A 27 13.69 15.90 11.80
CA GLU A 27 15.01 16.43 12.16
C GLU A 27 16.15 15.38 12.08
N ARG A 28 15.81 14.09 12.09
CA ARG A 28 16.73 12.95 11.99
C ARG A 28 17.13 12.63 10.55
N VAL A 29 16.42 13.20 9.58
CA VAL A 29 16.62 12.95 8.15
C VAL A 29 17.27 14.17 7.49
N GLU A 30 18.14 13.91 6.53
CA GLU A 30 18.66 14.88 5.59
C GLU A 30 18.31 14.41 4.17
N LEU A 31 17.53 15.18 3.43
CA LEU A 31 17.27 14.95 2.02
C LEU A 31 18.50 15.38 1.23
N VAL A 32 19.24 14.40 0.68
CA VAL A 32 20.51 14.63 -0.01
C VAL A 32 20.40 14.47 -1.53
N ALA A 33 19.33 13.84 -2.04
CA ALA A 33 19.13 13.65 -3.46
C ALA A 33 17.66 13.48 -3.86
N PHE A 34 17.34 13.89 -5.10
CA PHE A 34 16.07 13.67 -5.77
C PHE A 34 16.30 13.11 -7.15
N CYS A 35 15.43 12.17 -7.60
CA CYS A 35 15.50 11.57 -8.92
C CYS A 35 14.12 11.47 -9.56
N ASP A 36 14.01 11.92 -10.80
CA ASP A 36 12.83 11.73 -11.65
C ASP A 36 13.27 11.75 -13.12
N ILE A 37 12.67 10.90 -13.96
CA ILE A 37 12.91 10.90 -15.42
C ILE A 37 12.52 12.24 -16.08
N ARG A 38 11.69 13.04 -15.40
CA ARG A 38 11.45 14.45 -15.72
C ARG A 38 12.27 15.30 -14.76
N ILE A 39 13.46 15.68 -15.20
CA ILE A 39 14.44 16.35 -14.36
C ILE A 39 13.90 17.59 -13.66
N GLU A 40 12.98 18.32 -14.31
CA GLU A 40 12.32 19.49 -13.75
C GLU A 40 11.49 19.20 -12.49
N ARG A 41 11.01 17.95 -12.32
CA ARG A 41 10.33 17.52 -11.08
C ARG A 41 11.32 17.36 -9.94
N ALA A 42 12.49 16.80 -10.22
CA ALA A 42 13.55 16.63 -9.24
C ALA A 42 14.16 17.98 -8.83
N GLU A 43 14.37 18.89 -9.77
CA GLU A 43 14.80 20.26 -9.49
C GLU A 43 13.79 21.01 -8.63
N ARG A 44 12.49 20.94 -8.96
CA ARG A 44 11.42 21.53 -8.15
C ARG A 44 11.42 20.99 -6.72
N ALA A 45 11.64 19.69 -6.53
CA ALA A 45 11.67 19.08 -5.20
C ALA A 45 12.89 19.57 -4.41
N ARG A 46 14.07 19.62 -5.03
CA ARG A 46 15.28 20.20 -4.45
C ARG A 46 15.02 21.65 -3.96
N ASP A 47 14.54 22.49 -4.85
CA ASP A 47 14.34 23.92 -4.56
C ASP A 47 13.30 24.16 -3.46
N THR A 48 12.35 23.22 -3.32
CA THR A 48 11.29 23.31 -2.29
C THR A 48 11.72 22.75 -0.93
N TYR A 49 12.42 21.63 -0.89
CA TYR A 49 12.63 20.85 0.35
C TYR A 49 14.09 20.80 0.81
N ALA A 50 15.06 20.83 -0.10
CA ALA A 50 16.47 20.68 0.22
C ALA A 50 17.35 21.33 -0.87
N PRO A 51 17.57 22.66 -0.84
CA PRO A 51 18.26 23.41 -1.92
C PRO A 51 19.69 22.92 -2.22
N ASN A 52 20.34 22.22 -1.29
CA ASN A 52 21.68 21.67 -1.46
C ASN A 52 21.70 20.22 -1.96
N ALA A 53 20.53 19.58 -2.14
CA ALA A 53 20.46 18.20 -2.56
C ALA A 53 20.89 18.03 -4.02
N LYS A 54 21.47 16.89 -4.34
CA LYS A 54 21.81 16.49 -5.72
C LYS A 54 20.53 16.15 -6.50
N VAL A 55 20.59 16.24 -7.81
CA VAL A 55 19.49 15.92 -8.72
C VAL A 55 19.97 14.88 -9.73
N TYR A 56 19.15 13.86 -9.96
CA TYR A 56 19.43 12.75 -10.87
C TYR A 56 18.24 12.55 -11.81
N GLU A 57 18.52 12.17 -13.04
CA GLU A 57 17.51 11.70 -14.00
C GLU A 57 17.43 10.17 -14.00
N ASP A 58 18.56 9.49 -13.79
CA ASP A 58 18.69 8.04 -13.74
C ASP A 58 18.92 7.54 -12.29
N TYR A 59 18.03 6.67 -11.82
CA TYR A 59 18.16 6.04 -10.49
C TYR A 59 19.42 5.13 -10.38
N LEU A 60 19.90 4.58 -11.51
CA LEU A 60 21.13 3.77 -11.51
C LEU A 60 22.38 4.59 -11.18
N GLU A 61 22.38 5.88 -11.49
CA GLU A 61 23.44 6.80 -11.05
C GLU A 61 23.23 7.20 -9.58
N LEU A 62 21.99 7.46 -9.17
CA LEU A 62 21.66 7.81 -7.80
C LEU A 62 22.10 6.72 -6.80
N VAL A 63 21.85 5.43 -7.08
CA VAL A 63 22.16 4.34 -6.13
C VAL A 63 23.67 4.14 -5.94
N LYS A 64 24.53 4.64 -6.86
CA LYS A 64 25.99 4.60 -6.73
C LYS A 64 26.55 5.65 -5.78
N ASP A 65 25.75 6.68 -5.44
CA ASP A 65 26.20 7.77 -4.58
C ASP A 65 26.43 7.26 -3.14
N PRO A 66 27.69 7.35 -2.61
CA PRO A 66 28.01 6.89 -1.26
C PRO A 66 27.41 7.77 -0.15
N ASP A 67 26.93 8.96 -0.51
CA ASP A 67 26.32 9.89 0.44
C ASP A 67 24.83 9.59 0.71
N ILE A 68 24.28 8.51 0.16
CA ILE A 68 22.89 8.09 0.35
C ILE A 68 22.84 6.84 1.23
N ASP A 69 22.04 6.88 2.29
CA ASP A 69 21.78 5.75 3.20
C ASP A 69 20.45 5.06 2.87
N VAL A 70 19.46 5.85 2.42
CA VAL A 70 18.07 5.43 2.18
C VAL A 70 17.61 5.86 0.79
N VAL A 71 16.99 4.95 0.07
CA VAL A 71 16.25 5.25 -1.17
C VAL A 71 14.76 5.07 -0.92
N ASN A 72 14.01 6.17 -1.05
CA ASN A 72 12.56 6.18 -0.98
C ASN A 72 11.97 6.17 -2.39
N ILE A 73 11.10 5.21 -2.70
CA ILE A 73 10.58 4.95 -4.05
C ILE A 73 9.11 5.31 -4.11
N ALA A 74 8.75 6.25 -5.01
CA ALA A 74 7.38 6.71 -5.25
C ALA A 74 7.08 6.87 -6.75
N THR A 75 7.57 5.93 -7.54
CA THR A 75 7.43 5.82 -9.00
C THR A 75 6.14 5.09 -9.38
N PRO A 76 5.79 4.94 -10.68
CA PRO A 76 4.80 3.96 -11.13
C PRO A 76 5.17 2.53 -10.71
N ASN A 77 4.16 1.68 -10.54
CA ASN A 77 4.27 0.37 -9.89
C ASN A 77 5.33 -0.56 -10.48
N PHE A 78 5.45 -0.60 -11.82
CA PHE A 78 6.41 -1.48 -12.51
C PHE A 78 7.88 -1.17 -12.20
N MET A 79 8.17 0.06 -11.74
CA MET A 79 9.51 0.50 -11.38
C MET A 79 9.89 0.23 -9.92
N HIS A 80 8.94 -0.17 -9.06
CA HIS A 80 9.22 -0.43 -7.65
C HIS A 80 10.32 -1.48 -7.46
N ALA A 81 10.17 -2.65 -8.07
CA ALA A 81 11.13 -3.74 -7.92
C ALA A 81 12.50 -3.45 -8.55
N PRO A 82 12.63 -2.96 -9.79
CA PRO A 82 13.93 -2.63 -10.37
C PRO A 82 14.73 -1.65 -9.51
N ILE A 83 14.08 -0.58 -9.02
CA ILE A 83 14.75 0.44 -8.20
C ILE A 83 15.10 -0.12 -6.82
N ALA A 84 14.18 -0.83 -6.16
CA ALA A 84 14.41 -1.41 -4.84
C ALA A 84 15.56 -2.42 -4.85
N ILE A 85 15.61 -3.32 -5.84
CA ILE A 85 16.66 -4.31 -6.00
C ILE A 85 18.02 -3.62 -6.23
N ALA A 86 18.07 -2.60 -7.10
CA ALA A 86 19.31 -1.87 -7.37
C ALA A 86 19.82 -1.15 -6.10
N ALA A 87 18.92 -0.49 -5.36
CA ALA A 87 19.26 0.21 -4.12
C ALA A 87 19.76 -0.74 -3.03
N LEU A 88 19.06 -1.88 -2.80
CA LEU A 88 19.46 -2.90 -1.83
C LEU A 88 20.84 -3.49 -2.16
N LYS A 89 21.08 -3.87 -3.43
CA LYS A 89 22.38 -4.36 -3.91
C LYS A 89 23.50 -3.34 -3.77
N ALA A 90 23.16 -2.04 -3.86
CA ALA A 90 24.11 -0.95 -3.60
C ALA A 90 24.29 -0.64 -2.09
N GLY A 91 23.72 -1.47 -1.20
CA GLY A 91 23.85 -1.32 0.26
C GLY A 91 23.01 -0.23 0.87
N LYS A 92 21.94 0.21 0.20
CA LYS A 92 20.99 1.22 0.71
C LYS A 92 19.79 0.55 1.36
N HIS A 93 19.24 1.18 2.41
CA HIS A 93 17.91 0.84 2.93
C HIS A 93 16.84 1.35 1.98
N VAL A 94 15.70 0.66 1.91
CA VAL A 94 14.62 1.00 0.97
C VAL A 94 13.30 1.18 1.70
N PHE A 95 12.63 2.29 1.39
CA PHE A 95 11.21 2.48 1.64
C PHE A 95 10.49 2.65 0.30
N CYS A 96 9.51 1.80 0.00
CA CYS A 96 8.83 1.78 -1.29
C CYS A 96 7.34 2.09 -1.14
N GLU A 97 6.74 2.76 -2.12
CA GLU A 97 5.29 2.85 -2.23
C GLU A 97 4.67 1.48 -2.52
N LYS A 98 3.39 1.39 -2.20
CA LYS A 98 2.55 0.22 -2.57
C LYS A 98 2.18 0.28 -4.08
N PRO A 99 1.90 -0.84 -4.70
CA PRO A 99 2.11 -2.22 -4.26
C PRO A 99 3.59 -2.57 -4.16
N ASP A 100 3.92 -3.68 -3.51
CA ASP A 100 5.31 -4.16 -3.42
C ASP A 100 5.92 -4.36 -4.80
N SER A 101 5.18 -5.01 -5.68
CA SER A 101 5.52 -5.25 -7.08
C SER A 101 4.26 -5.59 -7.87
N ILE A 102 4.38 -5.68 -9.19
CA ILE A 102 3.31 -6.11 -10.10
C ILE A 102 3.41 -7.58 -10.51
N THR A 103 4.48 -8.29 -10.13
CA THR A 103 4.67 -9.73 -10.40
C THR A 103 5.26 -10.45 -9.19
N VAL A 104 4.94 -11.75 -9.07
CA VAL A 104 5.48 -12.63 -8.01
C VAL A 104 6.99 -12.76 -8.14
N GLU A 105 7.53 -12.90 -9.34
CA GLU A 105 8.96 -13.00 -9.59
C GLU A 105 9.72 -11.78 -9.02
N ASN A 106 9.23 -10.58 -9.31
CA ASN A 106 9.84 -9.34 -8.88
C ASN A 106 9.80 -9.15 -7.37
N VAL A 107 8.68 -9.46 -6.70
CA VAL A 107 8.61 -9.32 -5.23
C VAL A 107 9.50 -10.35 -4.53
N LEU A 108 9.65 -11.55 -5.07
CA LEU A 108 10.61 -12.55 -4.57
C LEU A 108 12.05 -12.05 -4.73
N ALA A 109 12.38 -11.43 -5.87
CA ALA A 109 13.70 -10.82 -6.08
C ALA A 109 13.99 -9.65 -5.14
N MET A 110 12.96 -8.81 -4.83
CA MET A 110 13.09 -7.75 -3.82
C MET A 110 13.38 -8.32 -2.42
N LYS A 111 12.63 -9.37 -2.02
CA LYS A 111 12.86 -10.06 -0.75
C LYS A 111 14.27 -10.64 -0.67
N ALA A 112 14.72 -11.37 -1.71
CA ALA A 112 16.06 -11.94 -1.77
C ALA A 112 17.15 -10.86 -1.68
N ALA A 113 17.00 -9.75 -2.41
CA ALA A 113 17.96 -8.65 -2.35
C ALA A 113 18.05 -8.00 -0.96
N ALA A 114 16.92 -7.90 -0.23
CA ALA A 114 16.91 -7.41 1.14
C ALA A 114 17.63 -8.36 2.10
N GLU A 115 17.40 -9.68 1.98
CA GLU A 115 18.05 -10.71 2.77
C GLU A 115 19.57 -10.77 2.50
N GLU A 116 19.98 -10.75 1.23
CA GLU A 116 21.38 -10.79 0.81
C GLU A 116 22.17 -9.55 1.25
N SER A 117 21.57 -8.37 1.15
CA SER A 117 22.22 -7.11 1.54
C SER A 117 22.23 -6.84 3.04
N GLY A 118 21.36 -7.51 3.80
CA GLY A 118 21.09 -7.20 5.21
C GLY A 118 20.50 -5.82 5.45
N LYS A 119 19.92 -5.20 4.39
CA LYS A 119 19.31 -3.88 4.46
C LYS A 119 17.80 -3.98 4.70
N VAL A 120 17.26 -2.97 5.34
CA VAL A 120 15.81 -2.87 5.59
C VAL A 120 15.09 -2.56 4.29
N LEU A 121 14.10 -3.39 3.97
CA LEU A 121 13.09 -3.13 2.94
C LEU A 121 11.74 -3.00 3.63
N MET A 122 11.11 -1.84 3.55
CA MET A 122 9.74 -1.63 3.97
C MET A 122 8.90 -1.06 2.83
N VAL A 123 7.61 -1.42 2.81
CA VAL A 123 6.65 -0.93 1.83
C VAL A 123 5.53 -0.18 2.57
N MET A 124 5.03 0.89 1.97
CA MET A 124 3.99 1.74 2.54
C MET A 124 2.74 0.94 2.92
N ARG A 125 2.37 1.02 4.19
CA ARG A 125 1.16 0.40 4.79
C ARG A 125 0.45 1.42 5.70
N ASN A 126 0.18 2.61 5.16
CA ASN A 126 -0.30 3.76 5.90
C ASN A 126 -1.52 3.49 6.80
N ASN A 127 -2.44 2.61 6.36
CA ASN A 127 -3.65 2.30 7.14
C ASN A 127 -3.35 1.56 8.46
N ARG A 128 -2.22 0.89 8.61
CA ARG A 128 -1.78 0.30 9.89
C ARG A 128 -1.43 1.36 10.93
N PHE A 129 -1.15 2.61 10.51
CA PHE A 129 -0.59 3.69 11.30
C PHE A 129 -1.59 4.80 11.67
N VAL A 130 -2.87 4.57 11.49
CA VAL A 130 -3.93 5.43 12.02
C VAL A 130 -4.37 4.93 13.41
N GLU A 131 -4.85 5.83 14.27
CA GLU A 131 -5.18 5.48 15.68
C GLU A 131 -6.23 4.36 15.77
N ALA A 132 -7.26 4.38 14.91
CA ALA A 132 -8.28 3.35 14.88
C ALA A 132 -7.69 1.95 14.61
N SER A 133 -6.72 1.84 13.70
CA SER A 133 -6.07 0.57 13.38
C SER A 133 -5.16 0.08 14.50
N SER A 134 -4.41 0.99 15.13
CA SER A 134 -3.55 0.66 16.28
C SER A 134 -4.38 0.18 17.47
N PHE A 135 -5.49 0.84 17.75
CA PHE A 135 -6.42 0.41 18.81
C PHE A 135 -7.06 -0.95 18.51
N ALA A 136 -7.53 -1.16 17.27
CA ALA A 136 -8.09 -2.45 16.85
C ALA A 136 -7.06 -3.58 17.00
N LYS A 137 -5.81 -3.32 16.61
CA LYS A 137 -4.70 -4.29 16.73
C LYS A 137 -4.43 -4.64 18.18
N GLN A 138 -4.34 -3.66 19.08
CA GLN A 138 -4.16 -3.89 20.50
C GLN A 138 -5.33 -4.69 21.09
N PHE A 139 -6.58 -4.34 20.77
CA PHE A 139 -7.77 -5.06 21.20
C PHE A 139 -7.75 -6.54 20.81
N ILE A 140 -7.26 -6.83 19.60
CA ILE A 140 -7.10 -8.20 19.09
C ILE A 140 -5.97 -8.92 19.84
N GLU A 141 -4.81 -8.28 20.02
CA GLU A 141 -3.64 -8.86 20.70
C GLU A 141 -3.90 -9.16 22.19
N GLU A 142 -4.79 -8.40 22.84
CA GLU A 142 -5.30 -8.70 24.17
C GLU A 142 -6.27 -9.91 24.19
N GLY A 143 -6.52 -10.55 23.04
CA GLY A 143 -7.41 -11.73 22.92
C GLY A 143 -8.90 -11.43 23.05
N ARG A 144 -9.28 -10.15 22.97
CA ARG A 144 -10.68 -9.71 23.19
C ARG A 144 -11.59 -10.03 22.02
N MET A 145 -11.04 -10.20 20.80
CA MET A 145 -11.79 -10.72 19.65
C MET A 145 -12.00 -12.24 19.68
N GLY A 146 -11.18 -12.97 20.45
CA GLY A 146 -11.10 -14.43 20.35
C GLY A 146 -10.50 -14.86 19.01
N GLU A 147 -10.94 -16.00 18.47
CA GLU A 147 -10.52 -16.49 17.16
C GLU A 147 -11.26 -15.72 16.04
N ILE A 148 -10.51 -15.11 15.15
CA ILE A 148 -11.07 -14.40 13.98
C ILE A 148 -11.22 -15.43 12.85
N TYR A 149 -12.47 -15.74 12.48
CA TYR A 149 -12.79 -16.80 11.53
C TYR A 149 -13.34 -16.31 10.19
N ALA A 150 -13.83 -15.07 10.13
CA ALA A 150 -14.38 -14.49 8.90
C ALA A 150 -14.21 -12.98 8.85
N GLY A 151 -14.09 -12.44 7.66
CA GLY A 151 -14.05 -11.02 7.43
C GLY A 151 -14.51 -10.61 6.04
N ARG A 152 -14.66 -9.33 5.86
CA ARG A 152 -14.78 -8.70 4.56
C ARG A 152 -14.09 -7.36 4.54
N CYS A 153 -13.52 -6.99 3.40
CA CYS A 153 -12.96 -5.67 3.22
C CYS A 153 -13.26 -5.14 1.81
N GLY A 154 -13.24 -3.84 1.69
CA GLY A 154 -13.50 -3.23 0.41
C GLY A 154 -13.16 -1.75 0.37
N TRP A 155 -13.03 -1.28 -0.88
CA TRP A 155 -13.00 0.14 -1.19
C TRP A 155 -13.69 0.34 -2.53
N GLN A 156 -14.97 0.72 -2.44
CA GLN A 156 -15.80 0.95 -3.61
C GLN A 156 -15.91 2.45 -3.88
N ARG A 157 -15.53 2.87 -5.07
CA ARG A 157 -15.76 4.22 -5.58
C ARG A 157 -16.89 4.22 -6.59
N ARG A 158 -17.66 5.30 -6.61
CA ARG A 158 -18.76 5.43 -7.57
C ARG A 158 -18.24 5.80 -8.97
N ARG A 159 -17.40 6.83 -9.08
CA ARG A 159 -16.80 7.33 -10.33
C ARG A 159 -15.46 7.99 -10.04
N GLY A 160 -14.46 7.22 -9.67
CA GLY A 160 -13.18 7.73 -9.22
C GLY A 160 -11.97 7.05 -9.86
N ILE A 161 -11.99 6.88 -11.20
CA ILE A 161 -10.87 6.32 -11.97
C ILE A 161 -9.70 7.30 -11.94
N PRO A 162 -8.52 6.95 -11.37
CA PRO A 162 -7.37 7.83 -11.32
C PRO A 162 -6.62 7.83 -12.65
N GLY A 163 -6.03 8.97 -13.04
CA GLY A 163 -5.07 9.09 -14.14
C GLY A 163 -5.47 8.37 -15.43
N LYS A 164 -6.75 8.43 -15.79
CA LYS A 164 -7.31 7.69 -16.94
C LYS A 164 -6.49 7.90 -18.21
N GLY A 165 -6.15 6.83 -18.92
CA GLY A 165 -5.28 6.82 -20.11
C GLY A 165 -3.79 6.93 -19.80
N GLY A 166 -3.41 7.10 -18.52
CA GLY A 166 -2.02 7.09 -18.07
C GLY A 166 -1.61 5.72 -17.51
N TRP A 167 -0.52 5.71 -16.74
CA TRP A 167 0.07 4.48 -16.21
C TRP A 167 -0.88 3.69 -15.29
N PHE A 168 -1.77 4.37 -14.53
CA PHE A 168 -2.75 3.70 -13.66
C PHE A 168 -3.66 2.74 -14.42
N THR A 169 -4.03 3.08 -15.64
CA THR A 169 -4.98 2.30 -16.46
C THR A 169 -4.29 1.47 -17.54
N THR A 170 -2.95 1.39 -17.52
CA THR A 170 -2.12 0.56 -18.40
C THR A 170 -1.60 -0.64 -17.61
N LYS A 171 -2.09 -1.85 -17.89
CA LYS A 171 -1.78 -3.09 -17.13
C LYS A 171 -0.27 -3.36 -17.01
N GLU A 172 0.49 -3.11 -18.07
CA GLU A 172 1.95 -3.29 -18.08
C GLU A 172 2.66 -2.41 -17.05
N GLU A 173 2.12 -1.20 -16.78
CA GLU A 173 2.73 -0.24 -15.86
C GLU A 173 2.16 -0.34 -14.43
N SER A 174 0.87 -0.59 -14.31
CA SER A 174 0.17 -0.62 -13.02
C SER A 174 0.08 -2.01 -12.39
N GLY A 175 0.11 -3.08 -13.22
CA GLY A 175 -0.18 -4.46 -12.82
C GLY A 175 -1.66 -4.80 -12.81
N GLY A 176 -2.55 -3.81 -12.76
CA GLY A 176 -4.00 -3.94 -12.73
C GLY A 176 -4.71 -2.67 -12.26
N GLY A 177 -6.01 -2.74 -12.10
CA GLY A 177 -6.87 -1.63 -11.72
C GLY A 177 -7.09 -1.50 -10.20
N PRO A 178 -8.36 -1.34 -9.75
CA PRO A 178 -8.69 -1.12 -8.34
C PRO A 178 -8.27 -2.25 -7.40
N LEU A 179 -8.13 -3.48 -7.88
CA LEU A 179 -7.61 -4.57 -7.04
C LEU A 179 -6.16 -4.29 -6.59
N ILE A 180 -5.31 -3.84 -7.50
CA ILE A 180 -3.93 -3.46 -7.19
C ILE A 180 -3.88 -2.14 -6.42
N ASP A 181 -4.61 -1.10 -6.89
CA ASP A 181 -4.50 0.24 -6.32
C ASP A 181 -5.16 0.36 -4.94
N LEU A 182 -6.39 -0.12 -4.80
CA LEU A 182 -7.18 -0.01 -3.57
C LEU A 182 -7.14 -1.29 -2.73
N GLY A 183 -7.11 -2.44 -3.41
CA GLY A 183 -7.13 -3.75 -2.75
C GLY A 183 -5.94 -3.95 -1.83
N VAL A 184 -4.74 -3.60 -2.27
CA VAL A 184 -3.53 -3.71 -1.44
C VAL A 184 -3.68 -3.02 -0.08
N HIS A 185 -4.40 -1.91 0.00
CA HIS A 185 -4.58 -1.17 1.26
C HIS A 185 -5.49 -1.90 2.26
N MET A 186 -6.64 -2.40 1.78
CA MET A 186 -7.66 -2.97 2.66
C MET A 186 -7.43 -4.45 2.93
N ILE A 187 -6.92 -5.20 1.96
CA ILE A 187 -6.48 -6.59 2.16
C ILE A 187 -5.33 -6.63 3.17
N ASP A 188 -4.35 -5.73 3.02
CA ASP A 188 -3.24 -5.61 3.97
C ASP A 188 -3.71 -5.33 5.39
N LEU A 189 -4.58 -4.32 5.56
CA LEU A 189 -5.11 -3.97 6.87
C LEU A 189 -5.88 -5.15 7.50
N ALA A 190 -6.74 -5.82 6.71
CA ALA A 190 -7.51 -6.96 7.18
C ALA A 190 -6.61 -8.13 7.61
N ILE A 191 -5.65 -8.54 6.76
CA ILE A 191 -4.72 -9.63 7.06
C ILE A 191 -3.84 -9.30 8.27
N TRP A 192 -3.35 -8.06 8.38
CA TRP A 192 -2.56 -7.62 9.53
C TRP A 192 -3.37 -7.67 10.84
N LEU A 193 -4.62 -7.21 10.83
CA LEU A 193 -5.52 -7.32 11.98
C LEU A 193 -5.85 -8.79 12.31
N MET A 194 -5.99 -9.66 11.31
CA MET A 194 -6.20 -11.11 11.50
C MET A 194 -4.97 -11.85 12.05
N GLY A 195 -3.83 -11.18 12.25
CA GLY A 195 -2.61 -11.78 12.77
C GLY A 195 -1.68 -12.37 11.70
N ASN A 196 -1.86 -11.96 10.44
CA ASN A 196 -1.11 -12.42 9.26
C ASN A 196 -1.18 -13.94 9.03
N PRO A 197 -2.39 -14.55 8.95
CA PRO A 197 -2.52 -15.95 8.55
C PRO A 197 -2.03 -16.14 7.11
N THR A 198 -1.52 -17.34 6.79
CA THR A 198 -1.01 -17.66 5.46
C THR A 198 -2.15 -17.83 4.46
N PRO A 199 -2.18 -17.11 3.35
CA PRO A 199 -3.19 -17.34 2.32
C PRO A 199 -2.93 -18.67 1.60
N VAL A 200 -3.97 -19.48 1.38
CA VAL A 200 -3.85 -20.83 0.79
C VAL A 200 -4.63 -20.99 -0.51
N ALA A 201 -5.69 -20.23 -0.72
CA ALA A 201 -6.47 -20.27 -1.94
C ALA A 201 -7.25 -18.97 -2.17
N VAL A 202 -7.52 -18.65 -3.42
CA VAL A 202 -8.35 -17.51 -3.80
C VAL A 202 -9.34 -17.88 -4.90
N SER A 203 -10.51 -17.22 -4.90
CA SER A 203 -11.45 -17.20 -6.01
C SER A 203 -11.87 -15.76 -6.25
N GLY A 204 -11.94 -15.33 -7.52
CA GLY A 204 -12.34 -13.96 -7.82
C GLY A 204 -12.78 -13.76 -9.26
N ASN A 205 -13.29 -12.57 -9.52
CA ASN A 205 -13.67 -12.12 -10.84
C ASN A 205 -13.38 -10.62 -10.99
N THR A 206 -13.15 -10.18 -12.23
CA THR A 206 -12.87 -8.79 -12.60
C THR A 206 -13.81 -8.33 -13.70
N PHE A 207 -14.16 -7.04 -13.68
CA PHE A 207 -15.08 -6.43 -14.63
C PHE A 207 -14.52 -5.12 -15.17
N ARG A 208 -14.84 -4.79 -16.43
CA ARG A 208 -14.41 -3.55 -17.10
C ARG A 208 -15.55 -2.97 -17.94
N TYR A 209 -16.34 -2.11 -17.33
CA TYR A 209 -17.52 -1.51 -17.95
C TYR A 209 -17.43 0.01 -18.12
N PHE A 210 -16.55 0.68 -17.39
CA PHE A 210 -16.49 2.14 -17.32
C PHE A 210 -15.28 2.76 -18.03
N ALA A 211 -14.51 1.96 -18.78
CA ALA A 211 -13.35 2.44 -19.55
C ALA A 211 -13.68 3.63 -20.48
N ASN A 212 -14.86 3.63 -21.09
CA ASN A 212 -15.32 4.68 -21.99
C ASN A 212 -16.13 5.80 -21.31
N SER A 213 -16.40 5.70 -20.00
CA SER A 213 -17.12 6.74 -19.27
C SER A 213 -16.19 7.89 -18.88
N ASN A 214 -16.60 9.12 -19.16
CA ASN A 214 -15.91 10.32 -18.72
C ASN A 214 -16.64 11.04 -17.56
N THR A 215 -17.77 10.48 -17.11
CA THR A 215 -18.53 11.04 -16.00
C THR A 215 -17.84 10.71 -14.67
N SER A 216 -17.53 11.73 -13.89
CA SER A 216 -16.95 11.59 -12.56
C SER A 216 -17.54 12.63 -11.61
N ASP A 217 -17.83 12.20 -10.38
CA ASP A 217 -18.21 13.05 -9.25
C ASP A 217 -17.22 12.91 -8.07
N SER A 218 -16.11 12.20 -8.30
CA SER A 218 -15.11 11.91 -7.27
C SER A 218 -13.85 12.76 -7.43
N VAL A 219 -13.30 13.23 -6.31
CA VAL A 219 -11.99 13.91 -6.25
C VAL A 219 -10.85 12.99 -6.67
N HIS A 220 -11.03 11.69 -6.56
CA HIS A 220 -10.02 10.69 -6.91
C HIS A 220 -9.69 10.64 -8.41
N SER A 221 -10.62 11.06 -9.29
CA SER A 221 -10.37 11.14 -10.73
C SER A 221 -9.34 12.21 -11.12
N LYS A 222 -9.02 13.12 -10.22
CA LYS A 222 -8.00 14.16 -10.41
C LYS A 222 -6.59 13.68 -10.05
N PHE A 223 -6.46 12.48 -9.47
CA PHE A 223 -5.18 11.92 -9.09
C PHE A 223 -4.49 11.27 -10.29
N GLY A 224 -3.20 11.49 -10.43
CA GLY A 224 -2.39 10.96 -11.54
C GLY A 224 -2.45 11.81 -12.82
N ASP A 225 -1.55 11.49 -13.76
CA ASP A 225 -1.44 12.16 -15.04
C ASP A 225 -2.39 11.52 -16.07
N ALA A 226 -3.60 12.09 -16.24
CA ALA A 226 -4.56 11.61 -17.22
C ALA A 226 -4.13 11.95 -18.67
N LYS A 227 -4.43 11.05 -19.62
CA LYS A 227 -4.19 11.22 -21.05
C LYS A 227 -5.48 10.97 -21.83
N ASN A 228 -5.88 11.89 -22.71
CA ASN A 228 -7.13 11.79 -23.45
C ASN A 228 -7.19 10.61 -24.44
N ALA A 229 -6.05 10.14 -24.94
CA ALA A 229 -5.92 9.07 -25.93
C ALA A 229 -4.95 7.97 -25.45
N GLY A 230 -5.06 7.58 -24.20
CA GLY A 230 -4.21 6.56 -23.61
C GLY A 230 -4.90 5.20 -23.45
N THR A 231 -4.17 4.25 -22.87
CA THR A 231 -4.61 2.86 -22.67
C THR A 231 -5.53 2.74 -21.46
N PHE A 232 -6.58 1.90 -21.60
CA PHE A 232 -7.40 1.41 -20.50
C PHE A 232 -7.65 -0.07 -20.68
N ASP A 233 -6.76 -0.91 -20.14
CA ASP A 233 -6.79 -2.37 -20.30
C ASP A 233 -6.85 -3.13 -18.96
N VAL A 234 -7.11 -2.40 -17.87
CA VAL A 234 -7.31 -2.94 -16.52
C VAL A 234 -8.81 -3.00 -16.17
N GLU A 235 -9.15 -3.72 -15.11
CA GLU A 235 -10.50 -3.76 -14.55
C GLU A 235 -10.89 -2.43 -13.90
N ASP A 236 -12.18 -2.18 -13.76
CA ASP A 236 -12.75 -1.07 -12.95
C ASP A 236 -13.49 -1.57 -11.71
N LEU A 237 -13.70 -2.91 -11.61
CA LEU A 237 -14.21 -3.58 -10.41
C LEU A 237 -13.61 -4.99 -10.31
N ALA A 238 -13.23 -5.39 -9.09
CA ALA A 238 -12.82 -6.74 -8.73
C ALA A 238 -13.53 -7.21 -7.46
N MET A 239 -13.92 -8.48 -7.41
CA MET A 239 -14.53 -9.14 -6.26
C MET A 239 -13.89 -10.52 -6.07
N GLY A 240 -13.86 -11.01 -4.82
CA GLY A 240 -13.31 -12.34 -4.57
C GLY A 240 -13.34 -12.75 -3.10
N MET A 241 -12.71 -13.90 -2.86
CA MET A 241 -12.54 -14.50 -1.54
C MET A 241 -11.12 -15.04 -1.41
N ILE A 242 -10.56 -14.89 -0.20
CA ILE A 242 -9.26 -15.41 0.19
C ILE A 242 -9.47 -16.39 1.34
N ARG A 243 -8.90 -17.60 1.23
CA ARG A 243 -8.88 -18.61 2.30
C ARG A 243 -7.51 -18.65 2.94
N PHE A 244 -7.48 -18.86 4.25
CA PHE A 244 -6.25 -18.91 5.02
C PHE A 244 -6.04 -20.30 5.66
N ASP A 245 -4.78 -20.60 6.01
CA ASP A 245 -4.33 -21.86 6.61
C ASP A 245 -5.00 -22.18 7.95
N ASN A 246 -5.43 -21.17 8.70
CA ASN A 246 -6.16 -21.29 9.96
C ASN A 246 -7.68 -21.51 9.77
N GLY A 247 -8.16 -21.67 8.52
CA GLY A 247 -9.57 -21.84 8.19
C GLY A 247 -10.37 -20.55 8.09
N ALA A 248 -9.79 -19.39 8.37
CA ALA A 248 -10.45 -18.11 8.20
C ALA A 248 -10.66 -17.79 6.71
N MET A 249 -11.66 -16.91 6.43
CA MET A 249 -11.98 -16.45 5.09
C MET A 249 -12.20 -14.94 5.06
N LEU A 250 -11.69 -14.28 4.01
CA LEU A 250 -11.86 -12.86 3.77
C LEU A 250 -12.53 -12.64 2.41
N GLN A 251 -13.71 -12.00 2.40
CA GLN A 251 -14.37 -11.52 1.18
C GLN A 251 -13.83 -10.14 0.81
N ILE A 252 -13.64 -9.89 -0.49
CA ILE A 252 -13.08 -8.62 -0.99
C ILE A 252 -13.93 -8.02 -2.10
N GLU A 253 -13.99 -6.66 -2.15
CA GLU A 253 -14.62 -5.92 -3.25
C GLU A 253 -13.94 -4.55 -3.43
N PHE A 254 -13.44 -4.30 -4.64
CA PHE A 254 -12.75 -3.05 -4.98
C PHE A 254 -13.24 -2.49 -6.29
N SER A 255 -13.56 -1.19 -6.34
CA SER A 255 -13.93 -0.54 -7.58
C SER A 255 -13.46 0.91 -7.68
N TRP A 256 -13.01 1.31 -8.85
CA TRP A 256 -12.82 2.71 -9.20
C TRP A 256 -14.10 3.34 -9.75
N ALA A 257 -14.95 2.51 -10.38
CA ALA A 257 -16.23 2.92 -10.93
C ALA A 257 -17.24 1.80 -10.83
N SER A 258 -18.41 2.11 -10.25
CA SER A 258 -19.55 1.21 -10.14
C SER A 258 -20.84 1.99 -9.91
N ASN A 259 -22.00 1.37 -10.17
CA ASN A 259 -23.31 2.00 -9.98
C ASN A 259 -23.81 1.82 -8.54
N ILE A 260 -23.12 2.43 -7.60
CA ILE A 260 -23.43 2.41 -6.17
C ILE A 260 -23.88 3.81 -5.68
N LYS A 261 -24.62 3.85 -4.58
CA LYS A 261 -25.12 5.11 -4.00
C LYS A 261 -24.00 5.87 -3.28
N GLN A 262 -23.18 5.17 -2.50
CA GLN A 262 -22.15 5.77 -1.64
C GLN A 262 -20.84 5.03 -1.83
N GLU A 263 -19.74 5.78 -1.82
CA GLU A 263 -18.39 5.22 -1.69
C GLU A 263 -18.23 4.60 -0.30
N ASN A 264 -17.44 3.55 -0.19
CA ASN A 264 -17.23 2.82 1.05
C ASN A 264 -15.80 2.27 1.13
N ARG A 265 -15.11 2.52 2.25
CA ARG A 265 -13.77 2.03 2.53
C ARG A 265 -13.78 1.38 3.92
N PHE A 266 -13.68 0.06 3.99
CA PHE A 266 -13.93 -0.66 5.24
C PHE A 266 -13.15 -1.97 5.36
N VAL A 267 -12.98 -2.40 6.62
CA VAL A 267 -12.62 -3.75 7.05
C VAL A 267 -13.59 -4.16 8.14
N GLU A 268 -14.26 -5.30 7.98
CA GLU A 268 -15.09 -5.94 8.99
C GLU A 268 -14.52 -7.30 9.35
N LEU A 269 -14.33 -7.58 10.64
CA LEU A 269 -13.84 -8.85 11.13
C LEU A 269 -14.80 -9.43 12.15
N ARG A 270 -14.98 -10.75 12.11
CA ARG A 270 -15.82 -11.53 13.03
C ARG A 270 -14.94 -12.49 13.81
N GLY A 271 -14.87 -12.26 15.10
CA GLY A 271 -14.21 -13.15 16.06
C GLY A 271 -15.21 -13.89 16.91
N SER A 272 -14.74 -14.92 17.63
CA SER A 272 -15.58 -15.77 18.49
C SER A 272 -16.06 -15.07 19.77
N LYS A 273 -15.47 -13.94 20.16
CA LYS A 273 -15.83 -13.16 21.35
C LYS A 273 -16.30 -11.74 21.02
N ALA A 274 -15.87 -11.16 19.90
CA ALA A 274 -16.24 -9.84 19.47
C ALA A 274 -16.11 -9.73 17.94
N GLY A 275 -16.73 -8.69 17.38
CA GLY A 275 -16.57 -8.24 16.00
C GLY A 275 -16.07 -6.82 15.93
N LEU A 276 -15.61 -6.38 14.75
CA LEU A 276 -15.25 -5.00 14.50
C LEU A 276 -15.64 -4.56 13.09
N THR A 277 -15.91 -3.26 12.97
CA THR A 277 -15.93 -2.53 11.72
C THR A 277 -14.95 -1.36 11.81
N TRP A 278 -13.93 -1.39 10.99
CA TRP A 278 -13.07 -0.25 10.69
C TRP A 278 -13.59 0.39 9.40
N LYS A 279 -13.97 1.66 9.44
CA LYS A 279 -14.54 2.37 8.30
C LYS A 279 -14.04 3.81 8.27
N ASP A 280 -13.37 4.20 7.17
CA ASP A 280 -12.86 5.57 6.97
C ASP A 280 -12.07 6.14 8.17
N GLU A 281 -11.26 5.28 8.82
CA GLU A 281 -10.45 5.58 10.01
C GLU A 281 -11.25 5.72 11.32
N GLU A 282 -12.54 5.37 11.30
CA GLU A 282 -13.37 5.15 12.48
C GLU A 282 -13.44 3.66 12.82
N LEU A 283 -13.72 3.33 14.08
CA LEU A 283 -13.80 1.95 14.59
C LEU A 283 -15.04 1.77 15.43
N GLU A 284 -15.78 0.72 15.16
CA GLU A 284 -16.82 0.17 16.03
C GLU A 284 -16.48 -1.26 16.40
N LEU A 285 -16.71 -1.61 17.65
CA LEU A 285 -16.52 -2.96 18.19
C LEU A 285 -17.87 -3.48 18.70
N TYR A 286 -18.15 -4.75 18.42
CA TYR A 286 -19.39 -5.43 18.78
C TYR A 286 -19.06 -6.59 19.72
N THR A 287 -19.58 -6.55 20.95
CA THR A 287 -19.25 -7.56 21.95
C THR A 287 -20.42 -7.83 22.89
N GLU A 288 -20.22 -8.64 23.91
CA GLU A 288 -21.14 -8.87 25.00
C GLU A 288 -20.54 -8.39 26.33
N ASP A 289 -21.32 -7.66 27.10
CA ASP A 289 -20.96 -7.23 28.46
C ASP A 289 -22.16 -7.39 29.38
N LEU A 290 -21.96 -8.00 30.55
CA LEU A 290 -23.00 -8.29 31.55
C LEU A 290 -24.26 -8.95 30.98
N GLY A 291 -24.09 -9.85 30.00
CA GLY A 291 -25.20 -10.56 29.34
C GLY A 291 -26.02 -9.68 28.38
N LYS A 292 -25.45 -8.59 27.89
CA LYS A 292 -26.05 -7.69 26.91
C LYS A 292 -25.12 -7.50 25.74
N LEU A 293 -25.70 -7.38 24.53
CA LEU A 293 -24.95 -6.94 23.35
C LEU A 293 -24.65 -5.45 23.50
N VAL A 294 -23.39 -5.10 23.29
CA VAL A 294 -22.91 -3.71 23.39
C VAL A 294 -22.06 -3.35 22.20
N ASP A 295 -22.21 -2.10 21.76
CA ASP A 295 -21.39 -1.50 20.71
C ASP A 295 -20.47 -0.47 21.36
N ILE A 296 -19.18 -0.51 21.00
CA ILE A 296 -18.16 0.39 21.52
C ILE A 296 -17.61 1.19 20.34
N ALA A 297 -17.75 2.53 20.41
CA ALA A 297 -17.24 3.45 19.40
C ALA A 297 -16.16 4.37 20.02
N PRO A 298 -14.89 3.98 19.99
CA PRO A 298 -13.80 4.79 20.52
C PRO A 298 -13.64 6.10 19.74
N ARG A 299 -13.16 7.14 20.40
CA ARG A 299 -12.87 8.44 19.78
C ARG A 299 -11.39 8.55 19.49
N PHE A 300 -11.03 8.86 18.25
CA PHE A 300 -9.66 8.99 17.79
C PHE A 300 -9.35 10.41 17.32
N LYS A 301 -8.06 10.75 17.36
CA LYS A 301 -7.55 11.96 16.69
C LYS A 301 -7.21 11.60 15.25
N SER A 302 -7.47 12.53 14.34
CA SER A 302 -6.99 12.38 12.97
C SER A 302 -5.48 12.52 12.93
N VAL A 303 -4.80 11.53 12.38
CA VAL A 303 -3.34 11.49 12.21
C VAL A 303 -3.00 11.07 10.78
N SER A 304 -1.85 11.51 10.26
CA SER A 304 -1.39 11.07 8.97
C SER A 304 -0.76 9.68 9.06
N GLY A 305 -1.45 8.65 8.60
CA GLY A 305 -0.91 7.30 8.52
C GLY A 305 0.36 7.22 7.67
N HIS A 306 0.47 8.02 6.59
CA HIS A 306 1.68 8.10 5.78
C HIS A 306 2.86 8.67 6.57
N ALA A 307 2.66 9.79 7.28
CA ALA A 307 3.71 10.39 8.11
C ALA A 307 4.18 9.43 9.20
N ASN A 308 3.24 8.76 9.89
CA ASN A 308 3.57 7.81 10.94
C ASN A 308 4.29 6.57 10.41
N ASN A 309 3.95 6.08 9.20
CA ASN A 309 4.65 4.96 8.59
C ASN A 309 6.09 5.33 8.20
N LEU A 310 6.31 6.52 7.61
CA LEU A 310 7.66 7.02 7.33
C LEU A 310 8.46 7.22 8.61
N LYS A 311 7.86 7.80 9.65
CA LYS A 311 8.48 7.96 10.95
C LYS A 311 8.87 6.60 11.57
N HIS A 312 8.00 5.60 11.48
CA HIS A 312 8.30 4.25 11.95
C HIS A 312 9.49 3.64 11.19
N PHE A 313 9.58 3.83 9.87
CA PHE A 313 10.75 3.39 9.11
C PHE A 313 12.06 4.04 9.62
N ILE A 314 12.03 5.34 9.91
CA ILE A 314 13.19 6.02 10.52
C ILE A 314 13.48 5.47 11.92
N ASP A 315 12.46 5.16 12.74
CA ASP A 315 12.65 4.53 14.05
C ASP A 315 13.27 3.12 13.94
N VAL A 316 12.91 2.33 12.91
CA VAL A 316 13.56 1.04 12.63
C VAL A 316 15.05 1.23 12.36
N LEU A 317 15.43 2.21 11.55
CA LEU A 317 16.83 2.45 11.17
C LEU A 317 17.66 3.04 12.33
N GLU A 318 17.09 3.96 13.09
CA GLU A 318 17.81 4.69 14.14
C GLU A 318 17.85 3.93 15.47
N LYS A 319 16.71 3.33 15.86
CA LYS A 319 16.51 2.74 17.20
C LYS A 319 16.49 1.22 17.18
N GLY A 320 16.48 0.59 15.99
CA GLY A 320 16.37 -0.87 15.86
C GLY A 320 15.04 -1.44 16.33
N VAL A 321 13.95 -0.65 16.29
CA VAL A 321 12.62 -1.19 16.59
C VAL A 321 12.20 -2.22 15.53
N GLU A 322 11.38 -3.19 15.92
CA GLU A 322 10.91 -4.23 15.00
C GLU A 322 10.06 -3.61 13.87
N PRO A 323 10.35 -3.89 12.59
CA PRO A 323 9.53 -3.41 11.49
C PRO A 323 8.10 -3.96 11.56
N CYS A 324 7.10 -3.11 11.42
CA CYS A 324 5.71 -3.55 11.35
C CYS A 324 5.35 -4.28 10.05
N PHE A 325 6.22 -4.21 9.06
CA PHE A 325 6.12 -4.88 7.76
C PHE A 325 7.34 -5.78 7.55
N LYS A 326 7.11 -7.01 7.10
CA LYS A 326 8.15 -7.97 6.70
C LYS A 326 8.03 -8.26 5.20
N PRO A 327 9.14 -8.41 4.46
CA PRO A 327 9.10 -8.66 3.01
C PRO A 327 8.26 -9.89 2.59
N GLN A 328 8.12 -10.91 3.47
CA GLN A 328 7.23 -12.03 3.22
C GLN A 328 5.75 -11.62 3.07
N GLN A 329 5.29 -10.62 3.83
CA GLN A 329 3.92 -10.09 3.71
C GLN A 329 3.68 -9.45 2.34
N GLY A 330 4.72 -8.84 1.75
CA GLY A 330 4.68 -8.35 0.37
C GLY A 330 4.57 -9.48 -0.65
N VAL A 331 5.31 -10.58 -0.45
CA VAL A 331 5.20 -11.77 -1.30
C VAL A 331 3.79 -12.35 -1.25
N ASP A 332 3.23 -12.53 -0.06
CA ASP A 332 1.87 -13.07 0.11
C ASP A 332 0.82 -12.16 -0.52
N MET A 333 0.97 -10.84 -0.37
CA MET A 333 0.09 -9.85 -1.00
C MET A 333 0.11 -9.95 -2.53
N VAL A 334 1.30 -9.95 -3.14
CA VAL A 334 1.40 -10.03 -4.61
C VAL A 334 0.88 -11.37 -5.13
N LYS A 335 1.11 -12.48 -4.42
CA LYS A 335 0.51 -13.78 -4.74
C LYS A 335 -1.02 -13.73 -4.72
N ILE A 336 -1.63 -13.16 -3.68
CA ILE A 336 -3.08 -12.99 -3.59
C ILE A 336 -3.60 -12.20 -4.81
N LEU A 337 -3.01 -11.05 -5.09
CA LEU A 337 -3.46 -10.16 -6.16
C LEU A 337 -3.36 -10.84 -7.54
N THR A 338 -2.22 -11.47 -7.85
CA THR A 338 -2.01 -12.18 -9.12
C THR A 338 -2.91 -13.40 -9.27
N ALA A 339 -3.11 -14.17 -8.20
CA ALA A 339 -3.98 -15.33 -8.23
C ALA A 339 -5.47 -14.98 -8.38
N ILE A 340 -5.92 -13.81 -7.90
CA ILE A 340 -7.28 -13.33 -8.15
C ILE A 340 -7.48 -13.03 -9.65
N TYR A 341 -6.49 -12.43 -10.33
CA TYR A 341 -6.56 -12.24 -11.79
C TYR A 341 -6.57 -13.58 -12.53
N GLU A 342 -5.73 -14.53 -12.15
CA GLU A 342 -5.72 -15.88 -12.71
C GLU A 342 -7.07 -16.60 -12.51
N SER A 343 -7.66 -16.47 -11.32
CA SER A 343 -8.99 -17.00 -11.03
C SER A 343 -10.06 -16.37 -11.92
N ALA A 344 -9.99 -15.06 -12.14
CA ALA A 344 -10.92 -14.35 -13.04
C ALA A 344 -10.80 -14.79 -14.50
N GLU A 345 -9.58 -15.09 -14.96
CA GLU A 345 -9.32 -15.56 -16.33
C GLU A 345 -9.76 -17.02 -16.54
N THR A 346 -9.51 -17.88 -15.55
CA THR A 346 -9.77 -19.32 -15.64
C THR A 346 -11.18 -19.73 -15.18
N GLY A 347 -11.86 -18.88 -14.40
CA GLY A 347 -13.12 -19.19 -13.74
C GLY A 347 -13.01 -20.24 -12.64
N ARG A 348 -11.81 -20.44 -12.06
CA ARG A 348 -11.51 -21.49 -11.07
C ARG A 348 -10.83 -20.91 -9.83
N GLU A 349 -10.95 -21.64 -8.71
CA GLU A 349 -10.13 -21.39 -7.53
C GLU A 349 -8.64 -21.63 -7.84
N VAL A 350 -7.78 -20.75 -7.37
CA VAL A 350 -6.31 -20.86 -7.48
C VAL A 350 -5.74 -21.16 -6.10
N ILE A 351 -4.91 -22.19 -6.03
CA ILE A 351 -4.16 -22.57 -4.81
C ILE A 351 -2.83 -21.80 -4.82
N LEU A 352 -2.43 -21.23 -3.65
CA LEU A 352 -1.27 -20.35 -3.47
C LEU A 352 -0.02 -21.08 -2.99
#